data_faf7d1cc9077b737b316bfb4eaec4a54
#
_entry.id   faf7d1cc9077b737b316bfb4eaec4a54
#
_cell.length_a   1.000
_cell.length_b   1.000
_cell.length_c   1.000
_cell.angle_alpha   90.00
_cell.angle_beta   90.00
_cell.angle_gamma   90.00
#
_symmetry.space_group_name_H-M   'P 1'
#
loop_
_entity.id
_entity.type
_entity.pdbx_description
1 polymer ?
#
loop_
_entity_poly.entity_id
_entity_poly.type
_entity_poly.pdbx_seq_one_letter_code
_entity_poly.pdbx_strand_id
1 'polypeptide(L)'
;MKENEMVFGIRAVIEAIQADKEIDKILVKRELQGDLSRELFEVLKGRDIPVQRVPAERLDRLTRKNHQGVIAFIPAITYERLENIIPFVYEQGKNPFIVLLDGVTDVRNFGAIARTCECAGVDAIVIPSRGSVTVNADAIKTSAGALHVLSVCKEKSITEAIRFLQASGVKVYAASEKAFENYTAIKYDGPV
;
A
#
# COMPACT_ATOMS: atom_id res chain seq x y z
N MET A 1 17.89 -9.11 -3.50
CA MET A 1 16.41 -9.10 -3.59
C MET A 1 15.89 -9.54 -2.23
N LYS A 2 15.24 -8.64 -1.48
CA LYS A 2 14.56 -9.04 -0.25
C LYS A 2 13.33 -9.84 -0.68
N GLU A 3 13.30 -11.13 -0.38
CA GLU A 3 12.10 -11.94 -0.48
C GLU A 3 10.99 -11.30 0.38
N ASN A 4 9.73 -11.51 -0.01
CA ASN A 4 8.57 -11.15 0.80
C ASN A 4 8.80 -11.63 2.22
N GLU A 5 9.16 -10.72 3.10
CA GLU A 5 9.39 -11.07 4.50
C GLU A 5 8.04 -11.28 5.16
N MET A 6 7.65 -12.53 5.32
CA MET A 6 6.55 -12.91 6.21
C MET A 6 7.11 -13.17 7.59
N VAL A 7 6.59 -12.48 8.58
CA VAL A 7 6.80 -12.79 9.99
C VAL A 7 5.64 -13.67 10.45
N PHE A 8 5.95 -14.84 10.99
CA PHE A 8 4.94 -15.80 11.44
C PHE A 8 5.19 -16.25 12.88
N GLY A 9 4.10 -16.57 13.58
CA GLY A 9 4.09 -16.82 15.01
C GLY A 9 3.73 -15.59 15.83
N ILE A 10 2.88 -15.78 16.85
CA ILE A 10 2.27 -14.66 17.60
C ILE A 10 3.34 -13.76 18.22
N ARG A 11 4.32 -14.34 18.90
CA ARG A 11 5.37 -13.59 19.60
C ARG A 11 6.26 -12.81 18.63
N ALA A 12 6.68 -13.43 17.52
CA ALA A 12 7.49 -12.76 16.51
C ALA A 12 6.74 -11.57 15.85
N VAL A 13 5.42 -11.70 15.66
CA VAL A 13 4.60 -10.61 15.14
C VAL A 13 4.45 -9.48 16.17
N ILE A 14 4.26 -9.80 17.46
CA ILE A 14 4.24 -8.80 18.54
C ILE A 14 5.57 -8.03 18.57
N GLU A 15 6.70 -8.73 18.55
CA GLU A 15 8.04 -8.12 18.55
C GLU A 15 8.26 -7.23 17.31
N ALA A 16 7.79 -7.66 16.12
CA ALA A 16 7.86 -6.84 14.92
C ALA A 16 7.06 -5.55 15.04
N ILE A 17 5.86 -5.60 15.64
CA ILE A 17 5.01 -4.43 15.89
C ILE A 17 5.67 -3.50 16.92
N GLN A 18 6.23 -4.04 17.99
CA GLN A 18 6.91 -3.27 19.04
C GLN A 18 8.20 -2.62 18.57
N ALA A 19 8.88 -3.25 17.60
CA ALA A 19 10.07 -2.71 16.93
C ALA A 19 9.73 -1.70 15.82
N ASP A 20 8.48 -1.25 15.74
CA ASP A 20 7.96 -0.33 14.72
C ASP A 20 8.30 -0.74 13.26
N LYS A 21 8.41 -2.06 13.01
CA LYS A 21 8.54 -2.55 11.64
C LYS A 21 7.28 -2.21 10.85
N GLU A 22 7.48 -1.75 9.64
CA GLU A 22 6.37 -1.51 8.72
C GLU A 22 5.67 -2.85 8.39
N ILE A 23 4.38 -2.92 8.70
CA ILE A 23 3.55 -4.11 8.47
C ILE A 23 2.41 -3.73 7.53
N ASP A 24 2.33 -4.43 6.41
CA ASP A 24 1.32 -4.17 5.40
C ASP A 24 -0.06 -4.70 5.81
N LYS A 25 -0.10 -5.91 6.36
CA LYS A 25 -1.30 -6.54 6.92
C LYS A 25 -0.95 -7.72 7.82
N ILE A 26 -1.88 -8.09 8.69
CA ILE A 26 -1.78 -9.29 9.53
C ILE A 26 -2.96 -10.22 9.23
N LEU A 27 -2.67 -11.49 8.97
CA LEU A 27 -3.66 -12.56 8.93
C LEU A 27 -3.68 -13.26 10.27
N VAL A 28 -4.88 -13.40 10.84
CA VAL A 28 -5.09 -14.05 12.13
C VAL A 28 -6.13 -15.17 11.95
N LYS A 29 -5.86 -16.34 12.52
CA LYS A 29 -6.83 -17.44 12.57
C LYS A 29 -8.12 -16.98 13.25
N ARG A 30 -9.30 -17.33 12.68
CA ARG A 30 -10.62 -16.89 13.20
C ARG A 30 -10.81 -17.21 14.69
N GLU A 31 -10.38 -18.39 15.12
CA GLU A 31 -10.55 -18.91 16.45
C GLU A 31 -9.29 -18.77 17.33
N LEU A 32 -8.46 -17.76 17.06
CA LEU A 32 -7.28 -17.51 17.85
C LEU A 32 -7.68 -17.08 19.27
N GLN A 33 -7.22 -17.83 20.27
CA GLN A 33 -7.52 -17.62 21.70
C GLN A 33 -6.23 -17.71 22.52
N GLY A 34 -6.30 -17.28 23.79
CA GLY A 34 -5.21 -17.35 24.74
C GLY A 34 -4.59 -15.99 25.05
N ASP A 35 -3.68 -15.97 26.01
CA ASP A 35 -3.09 -14.72 26.54
C ASP A 35 -2.24 -13.99 25.49
N LEU A 36 -1.46 -14.71 24.68
CA LEU A 36 -0.69 -14.11 23.58
C LEU A 36 -1.58 -13.48 22.53
N SER A 37 -2.80 -14.02 22.29
CA SER A 37 -3.76 -13.39 21.40
C SER A 37 -4.23 -12.05 21.95
N ARG A 38 -4.50 -11.97 23.27
CA ARG A 38 -4.89 -10.70 23.92
C ARG A 38 -3.76 -9.69 23.82
N GLU A 39 -2.52 -10.10 24.11
CA GLU A 39 -1.33 -9.27 24.00
C GLU A 39 -1.17 -8.71 22.56
N LEU A 40 -1.34 -9.56 21.54
CA LEU A 40 -1.29 -9.13 20.14
C LEU A 40 -2.31 -8.02 19.84
N PHE A 41 -3.56 -8.19 20.28
CA PHE A 41 -4.59 -7.18 20.04
C PHE A 41 -4.39 -5.91 20.86
N GLU A 42 -3.76 -6.00 22.05
CA GLU A 42 -3.37 -4.81 22.84
C GLU A 42 -2.29 -3.99 22.12
N VAL A 43 -1.22 -4.61 21.59
CA VAL A 43 -0.17 -3.88 20.87
C VAL A 43 -0.63 -3.32 19.52
N LEU A 44 -1.73 -3.85 18.98
CA LEU A 44 -2.36 -3.35 17.75
C LEU A 44 -3.27 -2.14 18.00
N LYS A 45 -3.68 -1.87 19.23
CA LYS A 45 -4.53 -0.71 19.54
C LYS A 45 -3.84 0.60 19.17
N GLY A 46 -4.58 1.46 18.45
CA GLY A 46 -4.06 2.75 18.00
C GLY A 46 -3.12 2.69 16.79
N ARG A 47 -2.77 1.50 16.30
CA ARG A 47 -1.96 1.33 15.09
C ARG A 47 -2.86 1.07 13.88
N ASP A 48 -2.53 1.67 12.75
CA ASP A 48 -3.29 1.50 11.50
C ASP A 48 -2.76 0.31 10.68
N ILE A 49 -2.79 -0.87 11.30
CA ILE A 49 -2.37 -2.12 10.64
C ILE A 49 -3.63 -2.93 10.30
N PRO A 50 -3.90 -3.21 9.01
CA PRO A 50 -5.04 -4.04 8.62
C PRO A 50 -4.92 -5.46 9.19
N VAL A 51 -5.92 -5.90 9.97
CA VAL A 51 -6.01 -7.26 10.51
C VAL A 51 -7.16 -8.00 9.83
N GLN A 52 -6.86 -9.13 9.21
CA GLN A 52 -7.85 -9.98 8.57
C GLN A 52 -7.97 -11.33 9.27
N ARG A 53 -9.19 -11.67 9.74
CA ARG A 53 -9.48 -13.00 10.28
C ARG A 53 -9.73 -13.99 9.16
N VAL A 54 -8.99 -15.09 9.14
CA VAL A 54 -9.03 -16.11 8.07
C VAL A 54 -9.15 -17.53 8.65
N PRO A 55 -9.65 -18.51 7.87
CA PRO A 55 -9.57 -19.94 8.24
C PRO A 55 -8.11 -20.39 8.37
N ALA A 56 -7.85 -21.42 9.20
CA ALA A 56 -6.51 -21.96 9.43
C ALA A 56 -5.84 -22.42 8.12
N GLU A 57 -6.62 -23.07 7.25
CA GLU A 57 -6.17 -23.62 5.96
C GLU A 57 -5.58 -22.55 5.04
N ARG A 58 -6.02 -21.29 5.17
CA ARG A 58 -5.43 -20.17 4.41
C ARG A 58 -4.03 -19.83 4.90
N LEU A 59 -3.77 -19.92 6.19
CA LEU A 59 -2.45 -19.71 6.78
C LEU A 59 -1.51 -20.88 6.41
N ASP A 60 -1.99 -22.12 6.50
CA ASP A 60 -1.25 -23.34 6.16
C ASP A 60 -0.81 -23.36 4.69
N ARG A 61 -1.59 -22.75 3.78
CA ARG A 61 -1.23 -22.59 2.36
C ARG A 61 -0.11 -21.58 2.12
N LEU A 62 0.05 -20.60 3.01
CA LEU A 62 1.08 -19.56 2.89
C LEU A 62 2.43 -20.03 3.41
N THR A 63 2.43 -20.84 4.47
CA THR A 63 3.66 -21.41 5.04
C THR A 63 3.39 -22.71 5.75
N ARG A 64 4.32 -23.67 5.63
CA ARG A 64 4.33 -24.93 6.39
C ARG A 64 5.02 -24.78 7.76
N LYS A 65 5.60 -23.61 8.04
CA LYS A 65 6.27 -23.34 9.31
C LYS A 65 5.22 -23.07 10.40
N ASN A 66 5.63 -23.26 11.66
CA ASN A 66 4.72 -23.05 12.80
C ASN A 66 4.33 -21.56 12.95
N HIS A 67 3.23 -21.17 12.33
CA HIS A 67 2.71 -19.80 12.35
C HIS A 67 1.83 -19.50 13.57
N GLN A 68 1.48 -20.49 14.39
CA GLN A 68 0.66 -20.29 15.60
C GLN A 68 -0.64 -19.51 15.37
N GLY A 69 -1.19 -19.57 14.16
CA GLY A 69 -2.41 -18.85 13.77
C GLY A 69 -2.22 -17.38 13.40
N VAL A 70 -0.98 -16.88 13.25
CA VAL A 70 -0.70 -15.47 12.91
C VAL A 70 0.42 -15.38 11.88
N ILE A 71 0.19 -14.57 10.84
CA ILE A 71 1.19 -14.23 9.81
C ILE A 71 1.08 -12.72 9.55
N ALA A 72 2.18 -11.98 9.66
CA ALA A 72 2.32 -10.59 9.24
C ALA A 72 3.09 -10.49 7.92
N PHE A 73 2.66 -9.61 7.03
CA PHE A 73 3.32 -9.31 5.77
C PHE A 73 4.09 -8.01 5.92
N ILE A 74 5.38 -8.06 5.61
CA ILE A 74 6.26 -6.90 5.55
C ILE A 74 6.32 -6.43 4.09
N PRO A 75 6.08 -5.16 3.77
CA PRO A 75 6.17 -4.68 2.41
C PRO A 75 7.61 -4.74 1.90
N ALA A 76 7.78 -4.91 0.59
CA ALA A 76 9.08 -4.94 -0.05
C ALA A 76 9.65 -3.54 -0.33
N ILE A 77 8.84 -2.50 -0.13
CA ILE A 77 9.20 -1.08 -0.23
C ILE A 77 8.82 -0.35 1.05
N THR A 78 9.39 0.81 1.29
CA THR A 78 8.88 1.76 2.29
C THR A 78 7.76 2.58 1.66
N TYR A 79 6.62 2.68 2.36
CA TYR A 79 5.55 3.56 1.92
C TYR A 79 5.81 4.99 2.38
N GLU A 80 5.49 5.93 1.50
CA GLU A 80 5.58 7.35 1.79
C GLU A 80 4.21 7.92 2.22
N ARG A 81 4.22 9.17 2.66
CA ARG A 81 3.03 9.94 3.02
C ARG A 81 2.80 11.02 1.98
N LEU A 82 1.56 11.14 1.53
CA LEU A 82 1.18 12.15 0.53
C LEU A 82 1.46 13.57 1.01
N GLU A 83 1.34 13.81 2.34
CA GLU A 83 1.67 15.09 2.97
C GLU A 83 3.16 15.47 2.87
N ASN A 84 4.05 14.50 2.66
CA ASN A 84 5.48 14.74 2.45
C ASN A 84 5.80 14.94 0.96
N ILE A 85 5.18 14.16 0.10
CA ILE A 85 5.47 14.17 -1.35
C ILE A 85 5.05 15.50 -2.00
N ILE A 86 3.85 15.98 -1.72
CA ILE A 86 3.31 17.18 -2.39
C ILE A 86 4.15 18.42 -2.12
N PRO A 87 4.49 18.78 -0.86
CA PRO A 87 5.38 19.91 -0.59
C PRO A 87 6.75 19.72 -1.22
N PHE A 88 7.33 18.53 -1.14
CA PHE A 88 8.65 18.24 -1.70
C PHE A 88 8.70 18.47 -3.22
N VAL A 89 7.67 18.06 -3.98
CA VAL A 89 7.62 18.30 -5.42
C VAL A 89 7.49 19.80 -5.73
N TYR A 90 6.66 20.54 -4.97
CA TYR A 90 6.54 21.98 -5.12
C TYR A 90 7.84 22.73 -4.77
N GLU A 91 8.56 22.31 -3.74
CA GLU A 91 9.86 22.88 -3.37
C GLU A 91 10.92 22.72 -4.47
N GLN A 92 10.78 21.68 -5.32
CA GLN A 92 11.62 21.51 -6.51
C GLN A 92 11.18 22.39 -7.69
N GLY A 93 10.16 23.22 -7.54
CA GLY A 93 9.59 24.05 -8.61
C GLY A 93 8.84 23.26 -9.68
N LYS A 94 8.39 22.03 -9.35
CA LYS A 94 7.65 21.15 -10.26
C LYS A 94 6.16 21.16 -9.93
N ASN A 95 5.35 20.80 -10.91
CA ASN A 95 3.94 20.51 -10.74
C ASN A 95 3.77 19.04 -10.35
N PRO A 96 3.18 18.71 -9.19
CA PRO A 96 2.91 17.32 -8.83
C PRO A 96 2.09 16.58 -9.88
N PHE A 97 2.55 15.37 -10.22
CA PHE A 97 1.81 14.42 -11.05
C PHE A 97 1.57 13.14 -10.26
N ILE A 98 0.32 12.93 -9.82
CA ILE A 98 -0.06 11.88 -8.87
C ILE A 98 -1.06 10.93 -9.53
N VAL A 99 -0.86 9.63 -9.33
CA VAL A 99 -1.81 8.59 -9.77
C VAL A 99 -2.44 7.92 -8.56
N LEU A 100 -3.78 8.02 -8.43
CA LEU A 100 -4.53 7.30 -7.40
C LEU A 100 -5.09 6.01 -7.97
N LEU A 101 -4.86 4.89 -7.30
CA LEU A 101 -5.35 3.57 -7.68
C LEU A 101 -6.36 3.08 -6.64
N ASP A 102 -7.64 3.13 -6.97
CA ASP A 102 -8.72 2.62 -6.12
C ASP A 102 -9.06 1.18 -6.51
N GLY A 103 -8.93 0.25 -5.55
CA GLY A 103 -9.34 -1.14 -5.71
C GLY A 103 -8.42 -2.02 -6.58
N VAL A 104 -7.21 -1.59 -6.92
CA VAL A 104 -6.22 -2.44 -7.62
C VAL A 104 -5.65 -3.44 -6.61
N THR A 105 -5.99 -4.72 -6.76
CA THR A 105 -5.58 -5.81 -5.86
C THR A 105 -4.62 -6.80 -6.50
N ASP A 106 -4.54 -6.85 -7.83
CA ASP A 106 -3.62 -7.72 -8.55
C ASP A 106 -2.21 -7.12 -8.57
N VAL A 107 -1.26 -7.90 -8.06
CA VAL A 107 0.15 -7.51 -7.87
C VAL A 107 0.85 -7.22 -9.20
N ARG A 108 0.55 -8.01 -10.25
CA ARG A 108 1.18 -7.86 -11.56
C ARG A 108 0.64 -6.64 -12.29
N ASN A 109 -0.67 -6.41 -12.21
CA ASN A 109 -1.28 -5.20 -12.74
C ASN A 109 -0.71 -3.95 -12.08
N PHE A 110 -0.57 -3.97 -10.75
CA PHE A 110 0.05 -2.87 -10.03
C PHE A 110 1.50 -2.62 -10.49
N GLY A 111 2.31 -3.67 -10.61
CA GLY A 111 3.68 -3.55 -11.12
C GLY A 111 3.76 -2.98 -12.53
N ALA A 112 2.85 -3.41 -13.43
CA ALA A 112 2.77 -2.88 -14.78
C ALA A 112 2.37 -1.39 -14.81
N ILE A 113 1.41 -1.00 -13.97
CA ILE A 113 1.01 0.40 -13.80
C ILE A 113 2.19 1.23 -13.27
N ALA A 114 2.87 0.76 -12.22
CA ALA A 114 4.02 1.45 -11.65
C ALA A 114 5.12 1.69 -12.68
N ARG A 115 5.42 0.71 -13.55
CA ARG A 115 6.37 0.87 -14.65
C ARG A 115 5.94 1.97 -15.61
N THR A 116 4.65 2.01 -15.96
CA THR A 116 4.11 3.04 -16.86
C THR A 116 4.16 4.42 -16.21
N CYS A 117 3.81 4.50 -14.92
CA CYS A 117 3.85 5.74 -14.13
C CYS A 117 5.27 6.32 -14.08
N GLU A 118 6.28 5.49 -13.82
CA GLU A 118 7.68 5.91 -13.78
C GLU A 118 8.11 6.47 -15.15
N CYS A 119 7.82 5.77 -16.25
CA CYS A 119 8.12 6.23 -17.59
C CYS A 119 7.38 7.54 -17.97
N ALA A 120 6.20 7.77 -17.39
CA ALA A 120 5.41 8.98 -17.63
C ALA A 120 5.83 10.17 -16.73
N GLY A 121 6.77 9.97 -15.80
CA GLY A 121 7.22 11.00 -14.89
C GLY A 121 6.24 11.28 -13.74
N VAL A 122 5.46 10.29 -13.33
CA VAL A 122 4.59 10.36 -12.13
C VAL A 122 5.48 10.47 -10.89
N ASP A 123 5.15 11.40 -9.99
CA ASP A 123 5.91 11.62 -8.75
C ASP A 123 5.54 10.60 -7.66
N ALA A 124 4.26 10.20 -7.58
CA ALA A 124 3.83 9.16 -6.66
C ALA A 124 2.58 8.42 -7.11
N ILE A 125 2.48 7.15 -6.70
CA ILE A 125 1.25 6.37 -6.75
C ILE A 125 0.61 6.36 -5.35
N VAL A 126 -0.69 6.60 -5.27
CA VAL A 126 -1.46 6.52 -4.03
C VAL A 126 -2.36 5.28 -4.05
N ILE A 127 -2.29 4.48 -3.00
CA ILE A 127 -3.14 3.29 -2.80
C ILE A 127 -3.84 3.35 -1.44
N PRO A 128 -5.04 2.79 -1.30
CA PRO A 128 -5.68 2.68 0.00
C PRO A 128 -4.99 1.64 0.90
N SER A 129 -5.04 1.85 2.21
CA SER A 129 -4.48 0.91 3.19
C SER A 129 -5.27 -0.41 3.27
N ARG A 130 -6.52 -0.41 2.79
CA ARG A 130 -7.39 -1.60 2.74
C ARG A 130 -7.95 -1.80 1.34
N GLY A 131 -8.11 -3.06 0.93
CA GLY A 131 -8.67 -3.39 -0.39
C GLY A 131 -7.73 -3.09 -1.56
N SER A 132 -6.44 -2.94 -1.30
CA SER A 132 -5.40 -2.73 -2.30
C SER A 132 -4.35 -3.84 -2.30
N VAL A 133 -3.41 -3.72 -3.21
CA VAL A 133 -2.27 -4.61 -3.35
C VAL A 133 -1.32 -4.51 -2.14
N THR A 134 -0.68 -5.62 -1.78
CA THR A 134 0.54 -5.64 -0.97
C THR A 134 1.73 -5.62 -1.92
N VAL A 135 2.55 -4.58 -1.84
CA VAL A 135 3.74 -4.48 -2.69
C VAL A 135 4.78 -5.51 -2.24
N ASN A 136 4.96 -6.51 -3.06
CA ASN A 136 5.82 -7.66 -2.80
C ASN A 136 6.89 -7.83 -3.90
N ALA A 137 7.72 -8.87 -3.82
CA ALA A 137 8.76 -9.14 -4.80
C ALA A 137 8.23 -9.31 -6.24
N ASP A 138 7.00 -9.85 -6.40
CA ASP A 138 6.36 -9.98 -7.72
C ASP A 138 5.98 -8.61 -8.31
N ALA A 139 5.51 -7.67 -7.48
CA ALA A 139 5.25 -6.29 -7.92
C ALA A 139 6.56 -5.61 -8.37
N ILE A 140 7.64 -5.75 -7.58
CA ILE A 140 8.95 -5.20 -7.93
C ILE A 140 9.45 -5.79 -9.25
N LYS A 141 9.37 -7.11 -9.41
CA LYS A 141 9.77 -7.77 -10.66
C LYS A 141 8.97 -7.28 -11.85
N THR A 142 7.65 -7.16 -11.71
CA THR A 142 6.76 -6.77 -12.81
C THR A 142 6.91 -5.28 -13.14
N SER A 143 7.27 -4.44 -12.17
CA SER A 143 7.55 -3.02 -12.39
C SER A 143 8.89 -2.77 -13.12
N ALA A 144 9.68 -3.81 -13.40
CA ALA A 144 11.00 -3.69 -14.01
C ALA A 144 11.94 -2.70 -13.28
N GLY A 145 11.80 -2.59 -11.96
CA GLY A 145 12.60 -1.73 -11.11
C GLY A 145 11.97 -0.36 -10.79
N ALA A 146 10.87 0.03 -11.44
CA ALA A 146 10.22 1.32 -11.19
C ALA A 146 9.87 1.54 -9.71
N LEU A 147 9.44 0.48 -9.00
CA LEU A 147 9.12 0.55 -7.56
C LEU A 147 10.34 0.75 -6.64
N HIS A 148 11.55 0.86 -7.15
CA HIS A 148 12.72 1.29 -6.38
C HIS A 148 12.93 2.80 -6.40
N VAL A 149 12.32 3.50 -7.34
CA VAL A 149 12.48 4.95 -7.54
C VAL A 149 11.17 5.72 -7.41
N LEU A 150 10.05 5.12 -7.82
CA LEU A 150 8.72 5.72 -7.75
C LEU A 150 8.16 5.62 -6.33
N SER A 151 7.77 6.74 -5.74
CA SER A 151 7.15 6.78 -4.42
C SER A 151 5.76 6.12 -4.45
N VAL A 152 5.47 5.32 -3.43
CA VAL A 152 4.14 4.75 -3.21
C VAL A 152 3.61 5.23 -1.87
N CYS A 153 2.52 6.01 -1.92
CA CYS A 153 1.82 6.50 -0.73
C CYS A 153 0.68 5.56 -0.36
N LYS A 154 0.57 5.24 0.92
CA LYS A 154 -0.49 4.37 1.44
C LYS A 154 -1.41 5.16 2.36
N GLU A 155 -2.63 5.42 1.89
CA GLU A 155 -3.58 6.31 2.55
C GLU A 155 -4.77 5.54 3.14
N LYS A 156 -5.30 6.02 4.27
CA LYS A 156 -6.46 5.40 4.94
C LYS A 156 -7.73 5.48 4.10
N SER A 157 -7.89 6.59 3.39
CA SER A 157 -9.06 6.91 2.60
C SER A 157 -8.66 7.62 1.32
N ILE A 158 -9.03 7.06 0.18
CA ILE A 158 -8.85 7.72 -1.13
C ILE A 158 -9.63 9.04 -1.18
N THR A 159 -10.80 9.10 -0.56
CA THR A 159 -11.60 10.34 -0.50
C THR A 159 -10.86 11.45 0.25
N GLU A 160 -10.20 11.13 1.37
CA GLU A 160 -9.41 12.12 2.12
C GLU A 160 -8.15 12.51 1.34
N ALA A 161 -7.47 11.56 0.68
CA ALA A 161 -6.35 11.84 -0.20
C ALA A 161 -6.75 12.81 -1.34
N ILE A 162 -7.90 12.60 -1.97
CA ILE A 162 -8.43 13.50 -3.00
C ILE A 162 -8.68 14.91 -2.43
N ARG A 163 -9.30 15.01 -1.26
CA ARG A 163 -9.53 16.32 -0.61
C ARG A 163 -8.24 17.04 -0.28
N PHE A 164 -7.25 16.30 0.21
CA PHE A 164 -5.91 16.84 0.49
C PHE A 164 -5.25 17.36 -0.80
N LEU A 165 -5.26 16.59 -1.89
CA LEU A 165 -4.72 17.00 -3.18
C LEU A 165 -5.40 18.27 -3.69
N GLN A 166 -6.73 18.31 -3.67
CA GLN A 166 -7.50 19.49 -4.09
C GLN A 166 -7.18 20.72 -3.24
N ALA A 167 -7.07 20.57 -1.91
CA ALA A 167 -6.67 21.65 -0.99
C ALA A 167 -5.24 22.12 -1.25
N SER A 168 -4.37 21.25 -1.77
CA SER A 168 -2.99 21.55 -2.17
C SER A 168 -2.86 22.13 -3.59
N GLY A 169 -3.99 22.43 -4.27
CA GLY A 169 -3.99 23.02 -5.62
C GLY A 169 -3.82 22.01 -6.75
N VAL A 170 -3.90 20.71 -6.47
CA VAL A 170 -3.80 19.63 -7.48
C VAL A 170 -5.18 19.37 -8.07
N LYS A 171 -5.31 19.42 -9.40
CA LYS A 171 -6.55 19.05 -10.09
C LYS A 171 -6.71 17.54 -10.12
N VAL A 172 -7.88 17.04 -9.80
CA VAL A 172 -8.15 15.59 -9.79
C VAL A 172 -9.10 15.22 -10.91
N TYR A 173 -8.72 14.28 -11.73
CA TYR A 173 -9.50 13.69 -12.81
C TYR A 173 -9.77 12.22 -12.52
N ALA A 174 -10.98 11.76 -12.82
CA ALA A 174 -11.34 10.36 -12.67
C ALA A 174 -11.45 9.69 -14.04
N ALA A 175 -10.65 8.65 -14.29
CA ALA A 175 -10.83 7.78 -15.44
C ALA A 175 -12.00 6.82 -15.17
N SER A 176 -13.05 6.91 -16.01
CA SER A 176 -14.27 6.11 -15.84
C SER A 176 -14.85 5.78 -17.22
N GLU A 177 -15.39 4.57 -17.37
CA GLU A 177 -16.16 4.17 -18.55
C GLU A 177 -17.46 4.99 -18.74
N LYS A 178 -17.88 5.73 -17.71
CA LYS A 178 -19.05 6.62 -17.76
C LYS A 178 -18.71 8.06 -18.11
N ALA A 179 -17.43 8.35 -18.36
CA ALA A 179 -17.01 9.69 -18.74
C ALA A 179 -17.49 10.02 -20.16
N PHE A 180 -17.94 11.27 -20.35
CA PHE A 180 -18.38 11.76 -21.65
C PHE A 180 -17.21 12.21 -22.55
N GLU A 181 -16.09 12.61 -21.93
CA GLU A 181 -14.90 13.11 -22.63
C GLU A 181 -13.79 12.05 -22.62
N ASN A 182 -13.08 11.97 -23.74
CA ASN A 182 -11.89 11.14 -23.83
C ASN A 182 -10.73 11.83 -23.09
N TYR A 183 -9.93 11.06 -22.34
CA TYR A 183 -8.78 11.59 -21.61
C TYR A 183 -7.79 12.36 -22.49
N THR A 184 -7.69 12.05 -23.78
CA THR A 184 -6.84 12.75 -24.75
C THR A 184 -7.34 14.15 -25.11
N ALA A 185 -8.61 14.47 -24.84
CA ALA A 185 -9.18 15.81 -25.09
C ALA A 185 -8.93 16.78 -23.94
N ILE A 186 -8.50 16.27 -22.77
CA ILE A 186 -8.27 17.07 -21.58
C ILE A 186 -6.86 17.66 -21.62
N LYS A 187 -6.74 18.96 -21.33
CA LYS A 187 -5.44 19.58 -21.09
C LYS A 187 -5.02 19.40 -19.63
N TYR A 188 -3.98 18.65 -19.42
CA TYR A 188 -3.35 18.46 -18.10
C TYR A 188 -2.29 19.53 -17.87
N ASP A 189 -2.73 20.78 -17.74
CA ASP A 189 -1.88 21.94 -17.48
C ASP A 189 -1.80 22.21 -15.97
N GLY A 190 -0.62 22.09 -15.39
CA GLY A 190 -0.37 22.28 -13.98
C GLY A 190 -0.42 21.01 -13.14
N PRO A 191 -0.55 21.14 -11.79
CA PRO A 191 -0.56 20.02 -10.85
C PRO A 191 -1.77 19.08 -11.07
N VAL A 192 -1.54 17.77 -11.18
CA VAL A 192 -2.57 16.77 -11.47
C VAL A 192 -2.30 15.42 -10.79
#